data_796c7dfba8cac7863d63e62fc55c0ad0
#
_entry.id   796c7dfba8cac7863d63e62fc55c0ad0
#
_cell.length_a   1.000
_cell.length_b   1.000
_cell.length_c   1.000
_cell.angle_alpha   90.00
_cell.angle_beta   90.00
_cell.angle_gamma   90.00
#
_symmetry.space_group_name_H-M   'P 1'
#
loop_
_entity.id
_entity.type
_entity.pdbx_description
1 polymer ?
#
loop_
_entity_poly.entity_id
_entity_poly.type
_entity_poly.pdbx_seq_one_letter_code
_entity_poly.pdbx_strand_id
1 'polypeptide(L)'
;MPYKEQLQGTCTDFIAIDGWILYPSKSGSWIWSSREAPLVAFGAPQLAVKTMTPPTNMNQIFSMVYNNMWDVNYQDDSPGEMEFSYDIAWKNKDIDTKNVSQLVQTYFLSPSVMINPKNREDKFTFKRMNEIK
;
A
#
# COMPACT_ATOMS: atom_id res chain seq x y z
N MET A 1 -5.53 -11.31 8.92
CA MET A 1 -6.67 -10.64 8.26
C MET A 1 -6.64 -9.19 8.70
N PRO A 2 -6.72 -8.23 7.81
CA PRO A 2 -6.49 -6.81 8.13
C PRO A 2 -7.45 -6.22 9.17
N TYR A 3 -8.63 -6.79 9.33
CA TYR A 3 -9.63 -6.28 10.29
C TYR A 3 -9.50 -6.82 11.72
N LYS A 4 -8.72 -7.88 11.95
CA LYS A 4 -8.60 -8.48 13.30
C LYS A 4 -7.79 -7.63 14.28
N GLU A 5 -6.94 -6.77 13.76
CA GLU A 5 -6.04 -5.91 14.53
C GLU A 5 -6.60 -4.49 14.70
N GLN A 6 -7.76 -4.22 14.12
CA GLN A 6 -8.42 -2.93 14.23
C GLN A 6 -9.11 -2.80 15.60
N LEU A 7 -9.12 -1.59 16.12
CA LEU A 7 -9.86 -1.26 17.33
C LEU A 7 -11.37 -1.46 17.09
N GLN A 8 -12.07 -1.89 18.13
CA GLN A 8 -13.53 -2.04 18.06
C GLN A 8 -14.18 -0.68 17.74
N GLY A 9 -15.10 -0.66 16.77
CA GLY A 9 -15.78 0.56 16.33
C GLY A 9 -15.01 1.35 15.26
N THR A 10 -13.89 0.83 14.77
CA THR A 10 -13.19 1.43 13.63
C THR A 10 -14.03 1.27 12.35
N CYS A 11 -14.10 2.33 11.54
CA CYS A 11 -14.70 2.28 10.22
C CYS A 11 -13.96 1.28 9.33
N THR A 12 -14.70 0.42 8.64
CA THR A 12 -14.16 -0.64 7.78
C THR A 12 -14.34 -0.38 6.30
N ASP A 13 -14.82 0.80 5.91
CA ASP A 13 -15.01 1.17 4.51
C ASP A 13 -13.68 1.16 3.75
N PHE A 14 -12.64 1.69 4.38
CA PHE A 14 -11.30 1.78 3.81
C PHE A 14 -10.26 1.39 4.84
N ILE A 15 -9.15 0.85 4.34
CA ILE A 15 -7.96 0.52 5.14
C ILE A 15 -6.76 1.18 4.51
N ALA A 16 -5.96 1.87 5.29
CA ALA A 16 -4.65 2.32 4.88
C ALA A 16 -3.67 1.14 4.93
N ILE A 17 -2.97 0.92 3.84
CA ILE A 17 -1.95 -0.12 3.74
C ILE A 17 -0.55 0.47 3.93
N ASP A 18 0.35 -0.31 4.50
CA ASP A 18 1.77 0.03 4.63
C ASP A 18 2.54 -0.45 3.38
N GLY A 19 2.19 0.13 2.24
CA GLY A 19 2.87 -0.05 0.96
C GLY A 19 2.52 -1.30 0.18
N TRP A 20 1.96 -2.36 0.78
CA TRP A 20 1.66 -3.59 0.05
C TRP A 20 0.54 -4.43 0.67
N ILE A 21 -0.04 -5.30 -0.16
CA ILE A 21 -1.02 -6.32 0.25
C ILE A 21 -0.51 -7.68 -0.22
N LEU A 22 -0.49 -8.66 0.68
CA LEU A 22 -0.28 -10.06 0.35
C LEU A 22 -1.63 -10.78 0.32
N TYR A 23 -1.94 -11.37 -0.81
CA TYR A 23 -3.15 -12.16 -1.01
C TYR A 23 -2.78 -13.64 -1.26
N PRO A 24 -2.84 -14.49 -0.24
CA PRO A 24 -2.55 -15.91 -0.39
C PRO A 24 -3.70 -16.64 -1.09
N SER A 25 -3.36 -17.57 -1.98
CA SER A 25 -4.31 -18.46 -2.62
C SER A 25 -3.77 -19.91 -2.63
N LYS A 26 -4.62 -20.87 -2.99
CA LYS A 26 -4.22 -22.29 -3.07
C LYS A 26 -3.14 -22.55 -4.11
N SER A 27 -3.06 -21.72 -5.15
CA SER A 27 -2.10 -21.86 -6.26
C SER A 27 -0.87 -20.98 -6.12
N GLY A 28 -0.78 -20.17 -5.06
CA GLY A 28 0.32 -19.25 -4.84
C GLY A 28 -0.14 -17.95 -4.17
N SER A 29 0.69 -16.92 -4.24
CA SER A 29 0.43 -15.65 -3.57
C SER A 29 0.54 -14.49 -4.55
N TRP A 30 -0.41 -13.57 -4.47
CA TRP A 30 -0.37 -12.28 -5.14
C TRP A 30 0.15 -11.22 -4.17
N ILE A 31 1.01 -10.35 -4.68
CA ILE A 31 1.47 -9.16 -3.99
C ILE A 31 1.03 -7.97 -4.82
N TRP A 32 0.35 -7.04 -4.18
CA TRP A 32 -0.08 -5.78 -4.77
C TRP A 32 0.53 -4.62 -3.98
N SER A 33 1.00 -3.60 -4.66
CA SER A 33 1.59 -2.41 -4.06
C SER A 33 1.18 -1.16 -4.82
N SER A 34 0.97 -0.06 -4.10
CA SER A 34 0.87 1.29 -4.64
C SER A 34 1.38 2.28 -3.59
N ARG A 35 2.11 3.29 -4.05
CA ARG A 35 2.60 4.37 -3.18
C ARG A 35 1.62 5.53 -3.12
N GLU A 36 1.06 5.88 -4.27
CA GLU A 36 0.23 7.07 -4.43
C GLU A 36 -1.20 6.82 -3.93
N ALA A 37 -1.64 5.57 -3.91
CA ALA A 37 -3.00 5.19 -3.51
C ALA A 37 -2.98 4.15 -2.36
N PRO A 38 -2.54 4.53 -1.14
CA PRO A 38 -2.41 3.61 -0.01
C PRO A 38 -3.74 3.24 0.63
N LEU A 39 -4.85 3.86 0.24
CA LEU A 39 -6.17 3.61 0.81
C LEU A 39 -6.93 2.62 -0.06
N VAL A 40 -7.37 1.51 0.54
CA VAL A 40 -8.05 0.43 -0.19
C VAL A 40 -9.34 0.00 0.51
N ALA A 41 -10.30 -0.45 -0.29
CA ALA A 41 -11.49 -1.18 0.18
C ALA A 41 -11.44 -2.63 -0.32
N PHE A 42 -12.00 -3.54 0.45
CA PHE A 42 -12.11 -4.95 0.08
C PHE A 42 -13.56 -5.34 -0.19
N GLY A 43 -13.75 -6.24 -1.14
CA GLY A 43 -15.03 -6.91 -1.43
C GLY A 43 -16.01 -6.13 -2.28
N ALA A 44 -16.08 -4.82 -2.12
CA ALA A 44 -16.90 -3.92 -2.95
C ALA A 44 -16.37 -2.49 -2.87
N PRO A 45 -16.68 -1.64 -3.88
CA PRO A 45 -16.46 -0.20 -3.77
C PRO A 45 -17.27 0.35 -2.60
N GLN A 46 -16.65 1.16 -1.76
CA GLN A 46 -17.31 1.77 -0.59
C GLN A 46 -17.61 3.25 -0.85
N LEU A 47 -18.71 3.71 -0.30
CA LEU A 47 -19.18 5.11 -0.41
C LEU A 47 -18.97 5.87 0.90
N ALA A 48 -17.97 5.57 1.69
CA ALA A 48 -17.68 6.26 2.96
C ALA A 48 -18.91 6.42 3.89
N VAL A 49 -19.70 5.37 4.04
CA VAL A 49 -20.93 5.35 4.86
C VAL A 49 -20.66 5.00 6.33
N LYS A 50 -19.40 4.89 6.71
CA LYS A 50 -18.95 4.52 8.07
C LYS A 50 -19.41 3.13 8.48
N THR A 51 -19.25 2.17 7.61
CA THR A 51 -19.50 0.75 7.90
C THR A 51 -18.54 0.26 8.98
N MET A 52 -19.03 -0.44 9.97
CA MET A 52 -18.23 -1.02 11.07
C MET A 52 -18.16 -2.54 11.00
N THR A 53 -18.73 -3.12 9.97
CA THR A 53 -18.73 -4.58 9.75
C THR A 53 -17.78 -4.90 8.62
N PRO A 54 -16.73 -5.73 8.86
CA PRO A 54 -15.82 -6.16 7.81
C PRO A 54 -16.55 -6.87 6.67
N PRO A 55 -16.11 -6.70 5.42
CA PRO A 55 -16.70 -7.39 4.28
C PRO A 55 -16.52 -8.91 4.43
N THR A 56 -17.54 -9.66 4.06
CA THR A 56 -17.52 -11.13 4.08
C THR A 56 -16.73 -11.72 2.91
N ASN A 57 -16.68 -11.01 1.79
CA ASN A 57 -15.93 -11.41 0.61
C ASN A 57 -14.77 -10.42 0.40
N MET A 58 -13.55 -10.90 0.45
CA MET A 58 -12.34 -10.10 0.27
C MET A 58 -11.60 -10.40 -1.04
N ASN A 59 -12.27 -11.04 -2.00
CA ASN A 59 -11.65 -11.47 -3.26
C ASN A 59 -11.40 -10.32 -4.25
N GLN A 60 -11.80 -9.11 -3.90
CA GLN A 60 -11.63 -7.92 -4.72
C GLN A 60 -10.98 -6.83 -3.90
N ILE A 61 -10.07 -6.09 -4.52
CA ILE A 61 -9.39 -4.94 -3.93
C ILE A 61 -9.74 -3.73 -4.78
N PHE A 62 -10.22 -2.69 -4.14
CA PHE A 62 -10.55 -1.40 -4.76
C PHE A 62 -9.59 -0.36 -4.20
N SER A 63 -8.77 0.22 -5.05
CA SER A 63 -7.91 1.33 -4.67
C SER A 63 -8.70 2.64 -4.71
N MET A 64 -8.68 3.39 -3.64
CA MET A 64 -9.23 4.72 -3.61
C MET A 64 -8.19 5.71 -4.10
N VAL A 65 -8.36 6.18 -5.32
CA VAL A 65 -7.43 7.10 -5.98
C VAL A 65 -7.82 8.55 -5.77
N TYR A 66 -9.11 8.83 -5.67
CA TYR A 66 -9.65 10.17 -5.53
C TYR A 66 -10.99 10.15 -4.80
N ASN A 67 -11.24 11.17 -4.02
CA ASN A 67 -12.50 11.38 -3.32
C ASN A 67 -12.92 12.85 -3.45
N ASN A 68 -14.08 13.08 -4.04
CA ASN A 68 -14.70 14.39 -4.14
C ASN A 68 -15.79 14.53 -3.05
N MET A 69 -15.38 14.50 -1.79
CA MET A 69 -16.28 14.60 -0.67
C MET A 69 -16.39 16.06 -0.22
N TRP A 70 -17.52 16.70 -0.52
CA TRP A 70 -17.76 18.12 -0.26
C TRP A 70 -18.16 18.43 1.20
N ASP A 71 -18.33 17.43 2.01
CA ASP A 71 -18.73 17.55 3.43
C ASP A 71 -17.51 17.69 4.39
N VAL A 72 -16.49 18.41 3.96
CA VAL A 72 -15.22 18.60 4.67
C VAL A 72 -14.68 20.01 4.48
N ASN A 73 -13.75 20.43 5.35
CA ASN A 73 -13.20 21.80 5.39
C ASN A 73 -12.04 22.05 4.39
N TYR A 74 -11.93 21.30 3.33
CA TYR A 74 -10.95 21.53 2.29
C TYR A 74 -11.61 21.56 0.92
N GLN A 75 -10.84 21.98 -0.07
CA GLN A 75 -11.33 22.11 -1.44
C GLN A 75 -11.86 20.76 -1.92
N ASP A 76 -13.09 20.74 -2.43
CA ASP A 76 -13.79 19.57 -2.95
C ASP A 76 -13.46 19.27 -4.41
N ASP A 77 -12.66 20.12 -5.04
CA ASP A 77 -12.23 20.01 -6.42
C ASP A 77 -10.70 20.16 -6.52
N SER A 78 -10.07 19.25 -7.24
CA SER A 78 -8.63 19.23 -7.50
C SER A 78 -8.40 19.01 -8.98
N PRO A 79 -8.56 20.05 -9.81
CA PRO A 79 -8.35 19.94 -11.24
C PRO A 79 -6.87 19.67 -11.56
N GLY A 80 -6.62 18.85 -12.58
CA GLY A 80 -5.29 18.51 -13.04
C GLY A 80 -5.14 17.04 -13.38
N GLU A 81 -3.92 16.68 -13.74
CA GLU A 81 -3.54 15.27 -14.00
C GLU A 81 -2.99 14.64 -12.73
N MET A 82 -3.36 13.40 -12.48
CA MET A 82 -2.84 12.59 -11.38
C MET A 82 -2.31 11.27 -11.95
N GLU A 83 -1.17 10.84 -11.47
CA GLU A 83 -0.56 9.57 -11.85
C GLU A 83 -0.58 8.62 -10.66
N PHE A 84 -1.01 7.39 -10.90
CA PHE A 84 -1.04 6.33 -9.90
C PHE A 84 -0.32 5.10 -10.43
N SER A 85 0.66 4.63 -9.69
CA SER A 85 1.46 3.47 -10.06
C SER A 85 1.07 2.25 -9.23
N TYR A 86 0.94 1.12 -9.89
CA TYR A 86 0.60 -0.15 -9.26
C TYR A 86 1.59 -1.23 -9.67
N ASP A 87 2.11 -1.93 -8.66
CA ASP A 87 2.97 -3.07 -8.87
C ASP A 87 2.25 -4.35 -8.45
N ILE A 88 2.26 -5.35 -9.34
CA ILE A 88 1.64 -6.64 -9.08
C ILE A 88 2.68 -7.74 -9.32
N ALA A 89 2.87 -8.60 -8.32
CA ALA A 89 3.72 -9.76 -8.44
C ALA A 89 2.96 -11.03 -8.09
N TRP A 90 3.31 -12.11 -8.77
CA TRP A 90 2.81 -13.45 -8.53
C TRP A 90 3.95 -14.38 -8.12
N LYS A 91 3.68 -15.19 -7.10
CA LYS A 91 4.56 -16.29 -6.68
C LYS A 91 3.75 -17.59 -6.59
N ASN A 92 4.25 -18.64 -7.19
CA ASN A 92 3.61 -19.97 -7.22
C ASN A 92 3.76 -20.78 -5.92
N LYS A 93 4.04 -20.13 -4.83
CA LYS A 93 4.17 -20.71 -3.49
C LYS A 93 3.75 -19.71 -2.42
N ASP A 94 3.51 -20.21 -1.22
CA ASP A 94 3.29 -19.35 -0.08
C ASP A 94 4.54 -18.53 0.24
N ILE A 95 4.31 -17.29 0.59
CA ILE A 95 5.34 -16.33 1.01
C ILE A 95 4.94 -15.81 2.39
N ASP A 96 5.88 -15.79 3.31
CA ASP A 96 5.68 -15.11 4.58
C ASP A 96 5.83 -13.58 4.46
N THR A 97 5.32 -12.86 5.43
CA THR A 97 5.30 -11.39 5.43
C THR A 97 6.71 -10.77 5.41
N LYS A 98 7.71 -11.43 6.00
CA LYS A 98 9.09 -10.91 5.98
C LYS A 98 9.67 -10.96 4.57
N ASN A 99 9.45 -12.07 3.88
CA ASN A 99 9.89 -12.23 2.49
C ASN A 99 9.16 -11.27 1.55
N VAL A 100 7.88 -10.96 1.80
CA VAL A 100 7.13 -9.96 1.05
C VAL A 100 7.73 -8.58 1.24
N SER A 101 7.99 -8.16 2.48
CA SER A 101 8.59 -6.86 2.76
C SER A 101 9.93 -6.68 2.04
N GLN A 102 10.79 -7.69 2.07
CA GLN A 102 12.05 -7.65 1.34
C GLN A 102 11.86 -7.57 -0.18
N LEU A 103 10.89 -8.31 -0.71
CA LEU A 103 10.59 -8.31 -2.14
C LEU A 103 10.08 -6.95 -2.59
N VAL A 104 9.15 -6.35 -1.85
CA VAL A 104 8.63 -5.00 -2.12
C VAL A 104 9.74 -3.97 -2.07
N GLN A 105 10.58 -3.99 -1.04
CA GLN A 105 11.73 -3.08 -0.95
C GLN A 105 12.72 -3.25 -2.09
N THR A 106 12.89 -4.46 -2.58
CA THR A 106 13.88 -4.74 -3.63
C THR A 106 13.39 -4.35 -5.02
N TYR A 107 12.12 -4.62 -5.33
CA TYR A 107 11.60 -4.51 -6.69
C TYR A 107 10.70 -3.30 -6.92
N PHE A 108 9.95 -2.88 -5.90
CA PHE A 108 8.93 -1.86 -6.07
C PHE A 108 9.32 -0.50 -5.49
N LEU A 109 10.26 -0.47 -4.56
CA LEU A 109 10.75 0.79 -4.01
C LEU A 109 11.99 1.27 -4.75
N SER A 110 11.99 2.54 -5.11
CA SER A 110 13.18 3.19 -5.68
C SER A 110 14.31 3.19 -4.65
N PRO A 111 15.54 3.01 -5.08
CA PRO A 111 16.69 3.09 -4.17
C PRO A 111 16.78 4.49 -3.55
N SER A 112 17.01 4.54 -2.25
CA SER A 112 17.29 5.79 -1.56
C SER A 112 18.77 6.16 -1.74
N VAL A 113 19.02 7.39 -2.16
CA VAL A 113 20.36 7.94 -2.28
C VAL A 113 20.66 8.79 -1.05
N MET A 114 21.67 8.40 -0.27
CA MET A 114 22.17 9.21 0.84
C MET A 114 23.45 9.94 0.41
N ILE A 115 23.40 11.26 0.43
CA ILE A 115 24.58 12.10 0.23
C ILE A 115 25.19 12.37 1.61
N ASN A 116 26.43 11.93 1.82
CA ASN A 116 27.15 12.24 3.06
C ASN A 116 27.81 13.64 2.93
N PRO A 117 27.31 14.66 3.62
CA PRO A 117 27.84 16.01 3.49
C PRO A 117 29.21 16.23 4.13
N LYS A 118 29.71 15.25 4.90
CA LYS A 118 30.99 15.38 5.63
C LYS A 118 32.22 14.98 4.84
N ASN A 119 32.08 14.23 3.78
CA ASN A 119 33.19 13.85 2.90
C ASN A 119 32.93 14.40 1.50
N ARG A 120 33.58 15.50 1.16
CA ARG A 120 33.58 16.10 -0.20
C ARG A 120 34.33 15.26 -1.24
N GLU A 121 34.80 14.10 -0.91
CA GLU A 121 35.31 13.14 -1.88
C GLU A 121 34.16 12.23 -2.29
N ASP A 122 33.55 12.61 -3.38
CA ASP A 122 32.32 12.13 -3.98
C ASP A 122 32.33 10.63 -4.34
N LYS A 123 32.26 9.79 -3.35
CA LYS A 123 31.85 8.40 -3.57
C LYS A 123 30.40 8.24 -3.16
N PHE A 124 29.49 8.29 -4.13
CA PHE A 124 28.11 7.89 -3.94
C PHE A 124 28.07 6.44 -3.49
N THR A 125 27.65 6.19 -2.27
CA THR A 125 27.43 4.84 -1.79
C THR A 125 25.94 4.54 -1.85
N PHE A 126 25.54 3.70 -2.79
CA PHE A 126 24.20 3.16 -2.84
C PHE A 126 24.09 2.04 -1.82
N LYS A 127 23.29 2.24 -0.77
CA LYS A 127 22.89 1.17 0.15
C LYS A 127 21.43 0.88 -0.04
N ARG A 128 21.08 -0.39 -0.21
CA ARG A 128 19.69 -0.83 -0.12
C ARG A 128 19.27 -0.74 1.35
N MET A 129 18.00 -0.41 1.62
CA MET A 129 17.51 -0.26 3.00
C MET A 129 17.69 -1.51 3.87
N ASN A 130 17.75 -2.71 3.29
CA ASN A 130 18.02 -3.96 3.99
C ASN A 130 19.49 -4.15 4.41
N GLU A 131 20.41 -3.27 3.99
CA GLU A 131 21.82 -3.27 4.38
C GLU A 131 22.12 -2.29 5.51
N ILE A 132 21.12 -1.51 5.93
CA ILE A 132 21.21 -0.59 7.07
C ILE A 132 20.82 -1.40 8.32
N LYS A 133 21.83 -1.82 9.10
CA LYS A 133 21.63 -2.46 10.40
C LYS A 133 21.45 -1.40 11.49
#